data_eaed4c54381eb136d345c470edc90d17
#
_entry.id   eaed4c54381eb136d345c470edc90d17
#
_cell.length_a   1.000
_cell.length_b   1.000
_cell.length_c   1.000
_cell.angle_alpha   90.00
_cell.angle_beta   90.00
_cell.angle_gamma   90.00
#
_symmetry.space_group_name_H-M   'P 1'
#
loop_
_entity.id
_entity.type
_entity.pdbx_description
1 polymer ?
#
loop_
_entity_poly.entity_id
_entity_poly.type
_entity_poly.pdbx_seq_one_letter_code
_entity_poly.pdbx_strand_id
1 'polypeptide(L)'
;MGVGVIICAFLALVLFSKGFRKEGATSSKASVRELHQKAQNLAKDNELAKAREVYEEIVTNYPDAQDIDTVQKELEDLNLNIIFSNTMIEGKTVMHEVGVGDTIAKIAKQYGTTADLIKRGNNLKSDVIRVGQKIRVWTGKFNIFVDKSQNKLILKDNDLVLKVYEVSTGENNSTPVGKFKITSKLVDPVWFNRGVVVPPESPANVLGSRWMGFDIPGYGIHGTVQPDSIGQQVTAGCVRMRNEEVEELYSIVPLGTDVVIVD
;
A
#
# COMPACT_ATOMS: atom_id res chain seq x y z
N MET A 1 22.32 -11.80 -1.46
CA MET A 1 22.78 -10.59 -2.16
C MET A 1 21.82 -10.36 -3.32
N GLY A 2 21.06 -9.27 -3.36
CA GLY A 2 20.38 -8.91 -4.58
C GLY A 2 18.95 -8.34 -4.49
N VAL A 3 18.35 -8.17 -3.30
CA VAL A 3 16.94 -7.67 -3.20
C VAL A 3 16.86 -6.15 -3.41
N GLY A 4 17.86 -5.38 -2.95
CA GLY A 4 17.86 -3.91 -3.08
C GLY A 4 18.02 -3.36 -4.51
N VAL A 5 18.80 -4.03 -5.33
CA VAL A 5 19.13 -3.53 -6.69
C VAL A 5 17.93 -3.56 -7.64
N ILE A 6 16.98 -4.48 -7.47
CA ILE A 6 15.87 -4.67 -8.43
C ILE A 6 14.72 -3.71 -8.14
N ILE A 7 14.46 -3.36 -6.88
CA ILE A 7 13.46 -2.33 -6.53
C ILE A 7 13.87 -0.96 -7.06
N CYS A 8 15.18 -0.64 -6.98
CA CYS A 8 15.74 0.60 -7.57
C CYS A 8 15.61 0.64 -9.09
N ALA A 9 15.74 -0.50 -9.80
CA ALA A 9 15.58 -0.56 -11.24
C ALA A 9 14.13 -0.27 -11.69
N PHE A 10 13.13 -0.70 -10.91
CA PHE A 10 11.71 -0.42 -11.20
C PHE A 10 11.33 1.03 -10.90
N LEU A 11 11.85 1.62 -9.82
CA LEU A 11 11.71 3.07 -9.57
C LEU A 11 12.36 3.90 -10.68
N ALA A 12 13.55 3.48 -11.17
CA ALA A 12 14.25 4.15 -12.27
C ALA A 12 13.47 4.11 -13.59
N LEU A 13 12.74 3.02 -13.88
CA LEU A 13 12.00 2.89 -15.15
C LEU A 13 10.79 3.84 -15.22
N VAL A 14 10.15 4.14 -14.08
CA VAL A 14 9.01 5.09 -14.02
C VAL A 14 9.47 6.54 -14.07
N LEU A 15 10.70 6.83 -13.62
CA LEU A 15 11.26 8.19 -13.59
C LEU A 15 12.00 8.60 -14.90
N PHE A 16 12.31 7.65 -15.79
CA PHE A 16 13.03 7.94 -17.04
C PHE A 16 12.21 8.74 -18.08
N SER A 17 10.95 9.03 -17.83
CA SER A 17 10.13 9.86 -18.72
C SER A 17 10.31 11.37 -18.54
N LYS A 18 11.06 11.83 -17.51
CA LYS A 18 11.40 13.26 -17.35
C LYS A 18 12.92 13.40 -17.25
N GLY A 19 13.52 13.70 -18.41
CA GLY A 19 14.94 13.91 -18.55
C GLY A 19 15.49 14.96 -17.59
N PHE A 20 16.26 14.49 -16.61
CA PHE A 20 17.27 15.28 -15.93
C PHE A 20 18.47 14.38 -15.62
N ARG A 21 19.35 14.26 -16.59
CA ARG A 21 20.68 13.71 -16.37
C ARG A 21 21.54 14.83 -15.79
N LYS A 22 21.77 14.84 -14.47
CA LYS A 22 22.86 15.59 -13.88
C LYS A 22 24.09 14.72 -13.84
N GLU A 23 25.12 15.15 -14.61
CA GLU A 23 26.45 14.56 -14.57
C GLU A 23 27.07 14.68 -13.18
N GLY A 24 27.72 13.58 -12.76
CA GLY A 24 28.91 13.56 -11.91
C GLY A 24 28.78 14.21 -10.54
N ALA A 25 28.04 13.61 -9.59
CA ALA A 25 28.31 13.85 -8.19
C ALA A 25 28.87 12.56 -7.58
N THR A 26 30.16 12.55 -7.27
CA THR A 26 30.69 11.71 -6.19
C THR A 26 29.97 12.12 -4.91
N SER A 27 28.79 11.56 -4.69
CA SER A 27 28.01 11.75 -3.48
C SER A 27 28.83 11.17 -2.33
N SER A 28 29.40 12.02 -1.51
CA SER A 28 30.08 11.57 -0.30
C SER A 28 29.04 10.86 0.59
N LYS A 29 29.43 9.72 1.19
CA LYS A 29 28.64 9.03 2.23
C LYS A 29 28.14 10.00 3.33
N ALA A 30 28.83 11.11 3.54
CA ALA A 30 28.48 12.18 4.45
C ALA A 30 27.15 12.88 4.05
N SER A 31 26.97 13.17 2.75
CA SER A 31 25.77 13.87 2.25
C SER A 31 24.49 13.06 2.42
N VAL A 32 24.52 11.75 2.14
CA VAL A 32 23.36 10.86 2.34
C VAL A 32 23.01 10.71 3.84
N ARG A 33 24.03 10.58 4.69
CA ARG A 33 23.82 10.49 6.14
C ARG A 33 23.22 11.77 6.71
N GLU A 34 23.65 12.94 6.24
CA GLU A 34 23.10 14.22 6.64
C GLU A 34 21.64 14.38 6.21
N LEU A 35 21.32 14.02 4.97
CA LEU A 35 19.94 14.01 4.48
C LEU A 35 19.06 13.04 5.27
N HIS A 36 19.54 11.82 5.54
CA HIS A 36 18.82 10.83 6.32
C HIS A 36 18.53 11.33 7.74
N GLN A 37 19.53 11.91 8.43
CA GLN A 37 19.34 12.50 9.74
C GLN A 37 18.36 13.68 9.70
N LYS A 38 18.40 14.51 8.65
CA LYS A 38 17.44 15.60 8.45
C LYS A 38 16.02 15.06 8.30
N ALA A 39 15.81 14.02 7.49
CA ALA A 39 14.50 13.39 7.32
C ALA A 39 13.95 12.84 8.64
N GLN A 40 14.79 12.13 9.41
CA GLN A 40 14.41 11.61 10.73
C GLN A 40 14.05 12.72 11.73
N ASN A 41 14.79 13.84 11.74
CA ASN A 41 14.48 14.97 12.61
C ASN A 41 13.14 15.61 12.21
N LEU A 42 12.91 15.87 10.92
CA LEU A 42 11.64 16.38 10.42
C LEU A 42 10.46 15.46 10.78
N ALA A 43 10.64 14.13 10.69
CA ALA A 43 9.61 13.19 11.09
C ALA A 43 9.31 13.23 12.60
N LYS A 44 10.35 13.38 13.45
CA LYS A 44 10.20 13.55 14.91
C LYS A 44 9.48 14.86 15.27
N ASP A 45 9.74 15.92 14.52
CA ASP A 45 9.11 17.23 14.69
C ASP A 45 7.69 17.29 14.11
N ASN A 46 7.16 16.14 13.65
CA ASN A 46 5.85 15.99 12.99
C ASN A 46 5.70 16.80 11.69
N GLU A 47 6.83 17.18 11.06
CA GLU A 47 6.86 17.80 9.73
C GLU A 47 6.85 16.73 8.62
N LEU A 48 5.84 15.83 8.65
CA LEU A 48 5.82 14.58 7.89
C LEU A 48 5.92 14.78 6.37
N ALA A 49 5.29 15.84 5.82
CA ALA A 49 5.37 16.14 4.39
C ALA A 49 6.80 16.49 3.96
N LYS A 50 7.50 17.31 4.73
CA LYS A 50 8.90 17.67 4.45
C LYS A 50 9.84 16.49 4.66
N ALA A 51 9.61 15.68 5.71
CA ALA A 51 10.37 14.45 5.92
C ALA A 51 10.29 13.54 4.70
N ARG A 52 9.08 13.34 4.15
CA ARG A 52 8.86 12.54 2.96
C ARG A 52 9.66 13.05 1.75
N GLU A 53 9.63 14.36 1.49
CA GLU A 53 10.40 14.95 0.38
C GLU A 53 11.90 14.65 0.48
N VAL A 54 12.47 14.71 1.69
CA VAL A 54 13.89 14.40 1.90
C VAL A 54 14.17 12.91 1.73
N TYR A 55 13.29 12.02 2.22
CA TYR A 55 13.43 10.58 1.96
C TYR A 55 13.32 10.24 0.48
N GLU A 56 12.35 10.83 -0.25
CA GLU A 56 12.19 10.67 -1.70
C GLU A 56 13.43 11.16 -2.46
N GLU A 57 14.04 12.27 -2.02
CA GLU A 57 15.31 12.77 -2.56
C GLU A 57 16.43 11.72 -2.42
N ILE A 58 16.55 11.09 -1.24
CA ILE A 58 17.60 10.08 -1.02
C ILE A 58 17.34 8.87 -1.92
N VAL A 59 16.14 8.30 -1.91
CA VAL A 59 15.81 7.11 -2.68
C VAL A 59 15.98 7.33 -4.19
N THR A 60 15.67 8.54 -4.67
CA THR A 60 15.75 8.87 -6.09
C THR A 60 17.16 9.16 -6.56
N ASN A 61 17.93 9.93 -5.78
CA ASN A 61 19.23 10.44 -6.22
C ASN A 61 20.41 9.57 -5.78
N TYR A 62 20.21 8.70 -4.77
CA TYR A 62 21.26 7.88 -4.17
C TYR A 62 20.85 6.40 -4.03
N PRO A 63 20.34 5.74 -5.10
CA PRO A 63 19.81 4.37 -5.03
C PRO A 63 20.83 3.31 -4.61
N ASP A 64 22.14 3.60 -4.78
CA ASP A 64 23.25 2.71 -4.43
C ASP A 64 23.84 3.02 -3.04
N ALA A 65 23.18 3.87 -2.23
CA ALA A 65 23.64 4.19 -0.89
C ALA A 65 23.63 2.93 0.02
N GLN A 66 24.61 2.81 0.89
CA GLN A 66 24.81 1.62 1.73
C GLN A 66 23.57 1.27 2.57
N ASP A 67 22.84 2.28 3.07
CA ASP A 67 21.69 2.14 3.97
C ASP A 67 20.34 2.35 3.22
N ILE A 68 20.31 2.22 1.89
CA ILE A 68 19.15 2.56 1.07
C ILE A 68 17.90 1.75 1.45
N ASP A 69 18.05 0.47 1.77
CA ASP A 69 16.93 -0.39 2.18
C ASP A 69 16.28 0.11 3.48
N THR A 70 17.08 0.63 4.41
CA THR A 70 16.59 1.23 5.66
C THR A 70 15.84 2.52 5.38
N VAL A 71 16.40 3.40 4.54
CA VAL A 71 15.79 4.67 4.14
C VAL A 71 14.46 4.41 3.42
N GLN A 72 14.41 3.43 2.53
CA GLN A 72 13.19 3.06 1.83
C GLN A 72 12.11 2.55 2.77
N LYS A 73 12.47 1.70 3.73
CA LYS A 73 11.52 1.21 4.73
C LYS A 73 10.98 2.35 5.61
N GLU A 74 11.84 3.27 6.04
CA GLU A 74 11.42 4.44 6.80
C GLU A 74 10.49 5.36 5.97
N LEU A 75 10.74 5.52 4.67
CA LEU A 75 9.85 6.24 3.76
C LEU A 75 8.49 5.55 3.63
N GLU A 76 8.45 4.22 3.50
CA GLU A 76 7.21 3.45 3.42
C GLU A 76 6.37 3.59 4.71
N ASP A 77 7.01 3.48 5.87
CA ASP A 77 6.36 3.65 7.17
C ASP A 77 5.85 5.09 7.35
N LEU A 78 6.62 6.08 6.89
CA LEU A 78 6.23 7.49 6.88
C LEU A 78 5.03 7.74 5.95
N ASN A 79 5.01 7.16 4.76
CA ASN A 79 3.90 7.27 3.82
C ASN A 79 2.60 6.76 4.45
N LEU A 80 2.63 5.62 5.12
CA LEU A 80 1.48 5.09 5.83
C LEU A 80 1.06 5.97 7.02
N ASN A 81 2.03 6.49 7.78
CA ASN A 81 1.73 7.44 8.84
C ASN A 81 1.00 8.69 8.29
N ILE A 82 1.46 9.26 7.19
CA ILE A 82 0.79 10.39 6.52
C ILE A 82 -0.63 10.01 6.10
N ILE A 83 -0.82 8.85 5.47
CA ILE A 83 -2.13 8.38 5.00
C ILE A 83 -3.10 8.22 6.16
N PHE A 84 -2.65 7.65 7.28
CA PHE A 84 -3.47 7.36 8.46
C PHE A 84 -3.52 8.48 9.51
N SER A 85 -2.83 9.60 9.29
CA SER A 85 -2.86 10.77 10.17
C SER A 85 -3.79 11.87 9.63
N ASN A 86 -3.91 12.95 10.39
CA ASN A 86 -4.61 14.15 9.96
C ASN A 86 -3.74 15.12 9.13
N THR A 87 -2.54 14.68 8.71
CA THR A 87 -1.62 15.48 7.91
C THR A 87 -2.24 15.86 6.57
N MET A 88 -2.27 17.15 6.27
CA MET A 88 -2.75 17.64 4.99
C MET A 88 -1.63 17.57 3.94
N ILE A 89 -1.95 16.99 2.78
CA ILE A 89 -1.05 16.91 1.62
C ILE A 89 -1.74 17.59 0.45
N GLU A 90 -1.07 18.58 -0.11
CA GLU A 90 -1.58 19.33 -1.25
C GLU A 90 -1.87 18.40 -2.45
N GLY A 91 -3.04 18.56 -3.06
CA GLY A 91 -3.48 17.73 -4.18
C GLY A 91 -3.86 16.30 -3.85
N LYS A 92 -3.71 15.85 -2.57
CA LYS A 92 -4.02 14.48 -2.13
C LYS A 92 -5.06 14.42 -1.01
N THR A 93 -5.33 15.53 -0.35
CA THR A 93 -6.27 15.58 0.76
C THR A 93 -7.18 16.80 0.66
N VAL A 94 -8.41 16.63 1.14
CA VAL A 94 -9.38 17.73 1.28
C VAL A 94 -10.00 17.72 2.68
N MET A 95 -10.46 18.88 3.13
CA MET A 95 -11.30 18.99 4.32
C MET A 95 -12.76 19.00 3.88
N HIS A 96 -13.51 17.98 4.26
CA HIS A 96 -14.95 17.87 4.07
C HIS A 96 -15.67 18.38 5.31
N GLU A 97 -16.60 19.31 5.14
CA GLU A 97 -17.50 19.72 6.22
C GLU A 97 -18.79 18.89 6.16
N VAL A 98 -19.07 18.17 7.24
CA VAL A 98 -20.19 17.24 7.31
C VAL A 98 -21.53 17.98 7.22
N GLY A 99 -22.30 17.65 6.21
CA GLY A 99 -23.65 18.16 5.95
C GLY A 99 -24.74 17.31 6.57
N VAL A 100 -26.00 17.79 6.47
CA VAL A 100 -27.18 17.02 6.88
C VAL A 100 -27.34 15.77 6.01
N GLY A 101 -27.45 14.60 6.63
CA GLY A 101 -27.63 13.32 5.94
C GLY A 101 -26.32 12.67 5.45
N ASP A 102 -25.16 13.23 5.78
CA ASP A 102 -23.86 12.60 5.53
C ASP A 102 -23.66 11.42 6.47
N THR A 103 -22.95 10.43 5.94
CA THR A 103 -22.38 9.31 6.69
C THR A 103 -20.95 9.07 6.19
N ILE A 104 -20.10 8.47 7.03
CA ILE A 104 -18.73 8.15 6.61
C ILE A 104 -18.71 7.34 5.31
N ALA A 105 -19.64 6.39 5.15
CA ALA A 105 -19.76 5.58 3.95
C ALA A 105 -20.12 6.39 2.69
N LYS A 106 -21.03 7.38 2.81
CA LYS A 106 -21.37 8.28 1.70
C LYS A 106 -20.21 9.18 1.32
N ILE A 107 -19.52 9.75 2.32
CA ILE A 107 -18.33 10.57 2.13
C ILE A 107 -17.23 9.73 1.46
N ALA A 108 -16.95 8.53 1.95
CA ALA A 108 -15.98 7.63 1.35
C ALA A 108 -16.28 7.33 -0.13
N LYS A 109 -17.54 7.04 -0.46
CA LYS A 109 -17.98 6.80 -1.84
C LYS A 109 -17.82 8.05 -2.72
N GLN A 110 -18.19 9.22 -2.20
CA GLN A 110 -18.09 10.50 -2.92
C GLN A 110 -16.65 10.81 -3.34
N TYR A 111 -15.68 10.54 -2.46
CA TYR A 111 -14.27 10.84 -2.72
C TYR A 111 -13.46 9.66 -3.25
N GLY A 112 -14.07 8.49 -3.48
CA GLY A 112 -13.37 7.31 -3.99
C GLY A 112 -12.34 6.74 -3.03
N THR A 113 -12.63 6.79 -1.72
CA THR A 113 -11.78 6.29 -0.64
C THR A 113 -12.51 5.25 0.21
N THR A 114 -11.97 4.84 1.34
CA THR A 114 -12.60 3.90 2.27
C THR A 114 -13.11 4.58 3.54
N ALA A 115 -14.16 4.03 4.15
CA ALA A 115 -14.66 4.46 5.46
C ALA A 115 -13.57 4.29 6.55
N ASP A 116 -12.78 3.20 6.46
CA ASP A 116 -11.72 2.92 7.41
C ASP A 116 -10.58 3.93 7.31
N LEU A 117 -10.22 4.33 6.09
CA LEU A 117 -9.19 5.35 5.87
C LEU A 117 -9.64 6.71 6.42
N ILE A 118 -10.90 7.10 6.21
CA ILE A 118 -11.46 8.32 6.81
C ILE A 118 -11.40 8.23 8.33
N LYS A 119 -11.84 7.12 8.92
CA LYS A 119 -11.82 6.95 10.40
C LYS A 119 -10.40 7.04 10.94
N ARG A 120 -9.47 6.29 10.39
CA ARG A 120 -8.07 6.28 10.83
C ARG A 120 -7.42 7.66 10.68
N GLY A 121 -7.57 8.30 9.52
CA GLY A 121 -6.99 9.62 9.23
C GLY A 121 -7.58 10.77 10.07
N ASN A 122 -8.65 10.54 10.82
CA ASN A 122 -9.28 11.53 11.70
C ASN A 122 -9.39 11.07 13.16
N ASN A 123 -8.76 9.95 13.54
CA ASN A 123 -8.84 9.35 14.87
C ASN A 123 -10.29 9.08 15.34
N LEU A 124 -11.21 8.78 14.41
CA LEU A 124 -12.60 8.46 14.73
C LEU A 124 -12.70 7.03 15.25
N LYS A 125 -13.32 6.85 16.41
CA LYS A 125 -13.51 5.53 17.05
C LYS A 125 -14.78 4.81 16.59
N SER A 126 -15.67 5.51 15.88
CA SER A 126 -16.92 4.97 15.36
C SER A 126 -17.34 5.71 14.09
N ASP A 127 -18.45 5.29 13.49
CA ASP A 127 -19.00 5.92 12.30
C ASP A 127 -19.87 7.17 12.63
N VAL A 128 -19.92 7.56 13.91
CA VAL A 128 -20.71 8.73 14.35
C VAL A 128 -19.98 10.01 14.02
N ILE A 129 -20.59 10.84 13.18
CA ILE A 129 -20.13 12.18 12.79
C ILE A 129 -21.23 13.21 13.04
N ARG A 130 -20.87 14.49 13.14
CA ARG A 130 -21.80 15.59 13.44
C ARG A 130 -21.82 16.62 12.34
N VAL A 131 -22.99 17.19 12.04
CA VAL A 131 -23.10 18.32 11.10
C VAL A 131 -22.17 19.46 11.51
N GLY A 132 -21.44 20.03 10.56
CA GLY A 132 -20.41 21.02 10.77
C GLY A 132 -19.03 20.47 11.20
N GLN A 133 -18.93 19.17 11.47
CA GLN A 133 -17.63 18.56 11.74
C GLN A 133 -16.75 18.59 10.50
N LYS A 134 -15.48 18.99 10.66
CA LYS A 134 -14.49 18.94 9.58
C LYS A 134 -13.76 17.61 9.60
N ILE A 135 -13.77 16.92 8.48
CA ILE A 135 -13.17 15.60 8.28
C ILE A 135 -12.15 15.68 7.16
N ARG A 136 -10.91 15.29 7.44
CA ARG A 136 -9.89 15.10 6.41
C ARG A 136 -10.23 13.87 5.59
N VAL A 137 -10.19 14.00 4.26
CA VAL A 137 -10.44 12.91 3.32
C VAL A 137 -9.25 12.79 2.37
N TRP A 138 -8.75 11.58 2.20
CA TRP A 138 -7.75 11.27 1.18
C TRP A 138 -8.44 11.11 -0.17
N THR A 139 -7.94 11.80 -1.19
CA THR A 139 -8.48 11.83 -2.56
C THR A 139 -7.50 11.30 -3.61
N GLY A 140 -6.30 10.87 -3.19
CA GLY A 140 -5.34 10.21 -4.06
C GLY A 140 -5.90 8.88 -4.60
N LYS A 141 -5.43 8.48 -5.79
CA LYS A 141 -5.89 7.26 -6.47
C LYS A 141 -4.93 6.11 -6.20
N PHE A 142 -5.36 5.21 -5.35
CA PHE A 142 -4.60 3.98 -5.08
C PHE A 142 -4.68 3.02 -6.26
N ASN A 143 -3.58 2.34 -6.51
CA ASN A 143 -3.47 1.19 -7.40
C ASN A 143 -2.49 0.18 -6.83
N ILE A 144 -2.61 -1.06 -7.28
CA ILE A 144 -1.79 -2.18 -6.83
C ILE A 144 -1.02 -2.74 -8.02
N PHE A 145 0.25 -2.99 -7.82
CA PHE A 145 1.10 -3.69 -8.77
C PHE A 145 1.67 -4.94 -8.08
N VAL A 146 1.58 -6.10 -8.75
CA VAL A 146 2.12 -7.37 -8.25
C VAL A 146 3.16 -7.89 -9.23
N ASP A 147 4.37 -8.11 -8.74
CA ASP A 147 5.44 -8.82 -9.44
C ASP A 147 5.52 -10.25 -8.90
N LYS A 148 5.11 -11.21 -9.71
CA LYS A 148 5.09 -12.63 -9.34
C LYS A 148 6.50 -13.20 -9.23
N SER A 149 7.41 -12.76 -10.10
CA SER A 149 8.79 -13.26 -10.14
C SER A 149 9.55 -12.93 -8.85
N GLN A 150 9.19 -11.80 -8.22
CA GLN A 150 9.79 -11.33 -6.99
C GLN A 150 8.93 -11.58 -5.73
N ASN A 151 7.70 -12.09 -5.89
CA ASN A 151 6.72 -12.21 -4.81
C ASN A 151 6.52 -10.87 -4.06
N LYS A 152 6.33 -9.79 -4.82
CA LYS A 152 6.11 -8.44 -4.26
C LYS A 152 4.76 -7.89 -4.69
N LEU A 153 4.11 -7.20 -3.75
CA LEU A 153 2.93 -6.36 -4.01
C LEU A 153 3.30 -4.92 -3.66
N ILE A 154 3.08 -4.02 -4.58
CA ILE A 154 3.40 -2.60 -4.44
C ILE A 154 2.09 -1.81 -4.40
N LEU A 155 1.84 -1.15 -3.27
CA LEU A 155 0.78 -0.15 -3.14
C LEU A 155 1.28 1.18 -3.67
N LYS A 156 0.52 1.80 -4.56
CA LYS A 156 0.86 3.09 -5.17
C LYS A 156 -0.30 4.09 -5.05
N ASP A 157 0.04 5.37 -5.07
CA ASP A 157 -0.89 6.46 -5.34
C ASP A 157 -0.50 7.10 -6.68
N ASN A 158 -1.23 6.79 -7.75
CA ASN A 158 -0.80 6.99 -9.12
C ASN A 158 0.58 6.34 -9.35
N ASP A 159 1.62 7.12 -9.65
CA ASP A 159 2.97 6.63 -9.89
C ASP A 159 3.84 6.58 -8.61
N LEU A 160 3.41 7.22 -7.52
CA LEU A 160 4.16 7.23 -6.27
C LEU A 160 4.04 5.88 -5.56
N VAL A 161 5.16 5.23 -5.29
CA VAL A 161 5.23 4.04 -4.43
C VAL A 161 5.01 4.46 -2.99
N LEU A 162 3.99 3.85 -2.36
CA LEU A 162 3.67 4.09 -0.96
C LEU A 162 4.27 3.03 -0.06
N LYS A 163 4.13 1.76 -0.44
CA LYS A 163 4.66 0.62 0.32
C LYS A 163 4.83 -0.61 -0.55
N VAL A 164 5.83 -1.41 -0.23
CA VAL A 164 6.10 -2.71 -0.83
C VAL A 164 5.86 -3.80 0.21
N TYR A 165 5.06 -4.79 -0.15
CA TYR A 165 4.77 -5.96 0.69
C TYR A 165 5.40 -7.21 0.08
N GLU A 166 5.90 -8.09 0.92
CA GLU A 166 6.26 -9.44 0.52
C GLU A 166 5.00 -10.31 0.52
N VAL A 167 4.77 -11.03 -0.59
CA VAL A 167 3.55 -11.83 -0.78
C VAL A 167 3.88 -13.23 -1.25
N SER A 168 2.89 -14.13 -1.22
CA SER A 168 2.99 -15.40 -1.93
C SER A 168 2.08 -15.38 -3.15
N THR A 169 2.52 -16.07 -4.19
CA THR A 169 1.80 -16.20 -5.46
C THR A 169 1.53 -17.66 -5.79
N GLY A 170 0.91 -17.91 -6.94
CA GLY A 170 0.48 -19.24 -7.35
C GLY A 170 1.63 -20.18 -7.69
N GLU A 171 1.53 -21.42 -7.17
CA GLU A 171 2.38 -22.53 -7.57
C GLU A 171 2.32 -22.74 -9.10
N ASN A 172 3.42 -23.15 -9.70
CA ASN A 172 3.54 -23.35 -11.16
C ASN A 172 3.07 -22.14 -11.98
N ASN A 173 3.35 -20.94 -11.47
CA ASN A 173 3.01 -19.69 -12.13
C ASN A 173 1.49 -19.46 -12.34
N SER A 174 0.63 -20.07 -11.50
CA SER A 174 -0.84 -20.07 -11.67
C SER A 174 -1.52 -18.73 -11.35
N THR A 175 -0.83 -17.76 -10.72
CA THR A 175 -1.40 -16.40 -10.57
C THR A 175 -1.52 -15.74 -11.94
N PRO A 176 -2.73 -15.29 -12.35
CA PRO A 176 -2.95 -14.75 -13.69
C PRO A 176 -2.23 -13.42 -13.88
N VAL A 177 -1.58 -13.26 -15.04
CA VAL A 177 -0.99 -11.98 -15.47
C VAL A 177 -2.06 -11.14 -16.16
N GLY A 178 -2.08 -9.83 -15.91
CA GLY A 178 -3.02 -8.94 -16.56
C GLY A 178 -3.40 -7.72 -15.72
N LYS A 179 -4.51 -7.09 -16.11
CA LYS A 179 -5.10 -5.95 -15.42
C LYS A 179 -6.45 -6.36 -14.85
N PHE A 180 -6.64 -6.15 -13.58
CA PHE A 180 -7.82 -6.52 -12.83
C PHE A 180 -8.32 -5.34 -11.99
N LYS A 181 -9.50 -5.49 -11.39
CA LYS A 181 -10.07 -4.55 -10.42
C LYS A 181 -10.51 -5.28 -9.16
N ILE A 182 -10.37 -4.61 -8.02
CA ILE A 182 -10.98 -5.09 -6.77
C ILE A 182 -12.50 -4.91 -6.87
N THR A 183 -13.25 -6.01 -6.88
CA THR A 183 -14.73 -6.00 -7.02
C THR A 183 -15.46 -6.43 -5.76
N SER A 184 -14.78 -7.10 -4.84
CA SER A 184 -15.35 -7.51 -3.56
C SER A 184 -14.34 -7.36 -2.43
N LYS A 185 -14.85 -7.07 -1.22
CA LYS A 185 -14.05 -6.93 0.00
C LYS A 185 -14.80 -7.59 1.15
N LEU A 186 -14.16 -8.54 1.86
CA LEU A 186 -14.75 -9.26 2.97
C LEU A 186 -13.82 -9.23 4.19
N VAL A 187 -14.41 -9.09 5.35
CA VAL A 187 -13.77 -9.28 6.66
C VAL A 187 -14.12 -10.68 7.12
N ASP A 188 -13.15 -11.39 7.67
CA ASP A 188 -13.28 -12.77 8.14
C ASP A 188 -14.05 -13.65 7.12
N PRO A 189 -13.47 -13.84 5.91
CA PRO A 189 -14.18 -14.48 4.80
C PRO A 189 -14.45 -15.96 5.08
N VAL A 190 -15.64 -16.42 4.72
CA VAL A 190 -15.93 -17.86 4.59
C VAL A 190 -15.22 -18.38 3.34
N TRP A 191 -14.52 -19.48 3.45
CA TRP A 191 -13.87 -20.13 2.30
C TRP A 191 -14.72 -21.23 1.72
N PHE A 192 -15.01 -21.12 0.43
CA PHE A 192 -15.72 -22.16 -0.32
C PHE A 192 -14.71 -22.98 -1.12
N ASN A 193 -14.47 -24.22 -0.69
CA ASN A 193 -13.52 -25.11 -1.32
C ASN A 193 -14.20 -26.39 -1.80
N ARG A 194 -14.34 -26.57 -3.11
CA ARG A 194 -14.88 -27.79 -3.76
C ARG A 194 -16.19 -28.28 -3.13
N GLY A 195 -17.11 -27.35 -2.82
CA GLY A 195 -18.40 -27.66 -2.22
C GLY A 195 -18.39 -27.77 -0.69
N VAL A 196 -17.23 -27.61 -0.06
CA VAL A 196 -17.09 -27.52 1.40
C VAL A 196 -17.09 -26.07 1.82
N VAL A 197 -17.89 -25.75 2.83
CA VAL A 197 -17.92 -24.41 3.48
C VAL A 197 -16.98 -24.45 4.68
N VAL A 198 -15.94 -23.64 4.66
CA VAL A 198 -14.95 -23.53 5.74
C VAL A 198 -15.14 -22.17 6.41
N PRO A 199 -15.61 -22.13 7.69
CA PRO A 199 -15.85 -20.89 8.40
C PRO A 199 -14.55 -20.13 8.74
N PRO A 200 -14.64 -18.83 9.05
CA PRO A 200 -13.45 -17.98 9.26
C PRO A 200 -12.53 -18.46 10.38
N GLU A 201 -13.10 -18.95 11.48
CA GLU A 201 -12.39 -19.42 12.67
C GLU A 201 -11.73 -20.80 12.50
N SER A 202 -12.03 -21.49 11.41
CA SER A 202 -11.45 -22.80 11.14
C SER A 202 -9.97 -22.70 10.81
N PRO A 203 -9.10 -23.53 11.43
CA PRO A 203 -7.69 -23.60 11.05
C PRO A 203 -7.47 -24.08 9.60
N ALA A 204 -8.49 -24.65 8.97
CA ALA A 204 -8.47 -25.03 7.57
C ALA A 204 -8.79 -23.87 6.61
N ASN A 205 -9.24 -22.72 7.13
CA ASN A 205 -9.54 -21.55 6.29
C ASN A 205 -8.23 -20.84 5.92
N VAL A 206 -7.83 -20.99 4.69
CA VAL A 206 -6.55 -20.44 4.18
C VAL A 206 -6.59 -18.95 3.85
N LEU A 207 -7.79 -18.30 3.90
CA LEU A 207 -7.97 -16.93 3.46
C LEU A 207 -7.56 -15.88 4.49
N GLY A 208 -7.34 -16.30 5.75
CA GLY A 208 -6.99 -15.36 6.82
C GLY A 208 -8.08 -14.32 7.10
N SER A 209 -7.67 -13.14 7.58
CA SER A 209 -8.59 -12.13 8.13
C SER A 209 -9.31 -11.26 7.08
N ARG A 210 -8.81 -11.20 5.84
CA ARG A 210 -9.39 -10.32 4.78
C ARG A 210 -9.33 -11.01 3.43
N TRP A 211 -10.31 -10.66 2.59
CA TRP A 211 -10.38 -10.99 1.18
C TRP A 211 -10.66 -9.75 0.34
N MET A 212 -9.95 -9.59 -0.75
CA MET A 212 -10.18 -8.60 -1.81
C MET A 212 -10.20 -9.32 -3.15
N GLY A 213 -11.41 -9.60 -3.66
CA GLY A 213 -11.62 -10.36 -4.90
C GLY A 213 -11.42 -9.53 -6.15
N PHE A 214 -10.86 -10.15 -7.18
CA PHE A 214 -10.70 -9.54 -8.50
C PHE A 214 -12.00 -9.67 -9.33
N ASP A 215 -12.04 -9.00 -10.48
CA ASP A 215 -13.09 -9.10 -11.48
C ASP A 215 -13.03 -10.41 -12.30
N ILE A 216 -12.21 -11.36 -11.89
CA ILE A 216 -12.22 -12.76 -12.34
C ILE A 216 -12.53 -13.69 -11.17
N PRO A 217 -13.45 -14.68 -11.37
CA PRO A 217 -13.87 -15.57 -10.29
C PRO A 217 -12.72 -16.39 -9.69
N GLY A 218 -12.71 -16.49 -8.36
CA GLY A 218 -11.78 -17.34 -7.63
C GLY A 218 -10.39 -16.77 -7.39
N TYR A 219 -10.08 -15.55 -7.87
CA TYR A 219 -8.81 -14.89 -7.67
C TYR A 219 -8.95 -13.61 -6.86
N GLY A 220 -7.93 -13.31 -6.07
CA GLY A 220 -7.92 -12.13 -5.21
C GLY A 220 -6.66 -12.02 -4.37
N ILE A 221 -6.66 -11.04 -3.48
CA ILE A 221 -5.65 -10.81 -2.44
C ILE A 221 -6.28 -11.20 -1.11
N HIS A 222 -5.57 -11.98 -0.28
CA HIS A 222 -6.10 -12.43 1.00
C HIS A 222 -5.01 -12.60 2.07
N GLY A 223 -5.43 -12.73 3.31
CA GLY A 223 -4.55 -13.02 4.44
C GLY A 223 -4.07 -14.48 4.48
N THR A 224 -3.58 -14.93 5.61
CA THR A 224 -3.13 -16.32 5.76
C THR A 224 -3.16 -16.78 7.20
N VAL A 225 -3.33 -18.10 7.39
CA VAL A 225 -3.04 -18.82 8.63
C VAL A 225 -1.65 -19.50 8.60
N GLN A 226 -0.89 -19.28 7.53
CA GLN A 226 0.44 -19.85 7.28
C GLN A 226 1.44 -18.73 6.94
N PRO A 227 1.84 -17.88 7.89
CA PRO A 227 2.69 -16.71 7.61
C PRO A 227 4.10 -17.10 7.10
N ASP A 228 4.61 -18.27 7.46
CA ASP A 228 5.92 -18.75 7.02
C ASP A 228 5.96 -19.10 5.51
N SER A 229 4.82 -19.15 4.85
CA SER A 229 4.75 -19.36 3.40
C SER A 229 4.96 -18.08 2.59
N ILE A 230 4.99 -16.92 3.22
CA ILE A 230 5.17 -15.63 2.53
C ILE A 230 6.54 -15.58 1.83
N GLY A 231 6.57 -15.02 0.63
CA GLY A 231 7.75 -14.99 -0.25
C GLY A 231 7.87 -16.19 -1.19
N GLN A 232 6.91 -17.13 -1.18
CA GLN A 232 6.95 -18.36 -1.96
C GLN A 232 5.83 -18.45 -2.99
N GLN A 233 6.01 -19.26 -4.03
CA GLN A 233 4.98 -19.58 -5.01
C GLN A 233 4.26 -20.87 -4.61
N VAL A 234 3.24 -20.77 -3.76
CA VAL A 234 2.60 -21.91 -3.07
C VAL A 234 1.07 -21.83 -3.03
N THR A 235 0.46 -20.82 -3.62
CA THR A 235 -1.00 -20.68 -3.62
C THR A 235 -1.63 -21.35 -4.85
N ALA A 236 -2.95 -21.49 -4.85
CA ALA A 236 -3.68 -21.97 -6.02
C ALA A 236 -3.87 -20.89 -7.12
N GLY A 237 -3.22 -19.71 -6.95
CA GLY A 237 -3.27 -18.61 -7.90
C GLY A 237 -3.63 -17.26 -7.29
N CYS A 238 -4.06 -17.19 -6.04
CA CYS A 238 -4.29 -15.94 -5.33
C CYS A 238 -2.98 -15.30 -4.85
N VAL A 239 -3.03 -14.01 -4.54
CA VAL A 239 -1.97 -13.27 -3.88
C VAL A 239 -2.20 -13.35 -2.38
N ARG A 240 -1.27 -13.96 -1.64
CA ARG A 240 -1.37 -14.17 -0.20
C ARG A 240 -0.47 -13.18 0.55
N MET A 241 -0.99 -12.56 1.59
CA MET A 241 -0.30 -11.61 2.45
C MET A 241 -0.34 -12.06 3.92
N ARG A 242 0.52 -11.49 4.77
CA ARG A 242 0.34 -11.57 6.23
C ARG A 242 -0.97 -10.89 6.63
N ASN A 243 -1.61 -11.34 7.71
CA ASN A 243 -2.91 -10.79 8.12
C ASN A 243 -2.84 -9.30 8.43
N GLU A 244 -1.82 -8.84 9.14
CA GLU A 244 -1.61 -7.44 9.48
C GLU A 244 -1.47 -6.56 8.23
N GLU A 245 -0.75 -7.06 7.22
CA GLU A 245 -0.49 -6.36 5.97
C GLU A 245 -1.75 -6.28 5.08
N VAL A 246 -2.50 -7.39 4.99
CA VAL A 246 -3.75 -7.37 4.21
C VAL A 246 -4.83 -6.51 4.88
N GLU A 247 -4.86 -6.43 6.20
CA GLU A 247 -5.76 -5.53 6.96
C GLU A 247 -5.41 -4.06 6.71
N GLU A 248 -4.13 -3.75 6.67
CA GLU A 248 -3.63 -2.42 6.32
C GLU A 248 -4.04 -2.07 4.89
N LEU A 249 -3.70 -2.91 3.91
CA LEU A 249 -4.05 -2.72 2.51
C LEU A 249 -5.58 -2.61 2.31
N TYR A 250 -6.35 -3.49 2.96
CA TYR A 250 -7.81 -3.47 2.95
C TYR A 250 -8.37 -2.13 3.44
N SER A 251 -7.80 -1.54 4.48
CA SER A 251 -8.26 -0.27 5.02
C SER A 251 -8.01 0.92 4.08
N ILE A 252 -7.03 0.80 3.16
CA ILE A 252 -6.60 1.86 2.24
C ILE A 252 -7.36 1.80 0.92
N VAL A 253 -7.41 0.64 0.27
CA VAL A 253 -7.86 0.52 -1.12
C VAL A 253 -9.38 0.36 -1.24
N PRO A 254 -10.09 1.23 -2.00
CA PRO A 254 -11.52 1.12 -2.23
C PRO A 254 -11.86 0.03 -3.26
N LEU A 255 -13.16 -0.30 -3.37
CA LEU A 255 -13.68 -1.05 -4.51
C LEU A 255 -13.38 -0.29 -5.81
N GLY A 256 -13.10 -1.03 -6.89
CA GLY A 256 -12.72 -0.48 -8.18
C GLY A 256 -11.22 -0.15 -8.32
N THR A 257 -10.40 -0.37 -7.27
CA THR A 257 -8.94 -0.19 -7.34
C THR A 257 -8.36 -1.09 -8.43
N ASP A 258 -7.52 -0.48 -9.29
CA ASP A 258 -6.81 -1.20 -10.36
C ASP A 258 -5.68 -2.05 -9.76
N VAL A 259 -5.59 -3.30 -10.27
CA VAL A 259 -4.54 -4.25 -9.93
C VAL A 259 -3.86 -4.69 -11.23
N VAL A 260 -2.56 -4.51 -11.31
CA VAL A 260 -1.73 -4.98 -12.43
C VAL A 260 -0.83 -6.09 -11.91
N ILE A 261 -0.88 -7.25 -12.54
CA ILE A 261 -0.04 -8.40 -12.21
C ILE A 261 0.87 -8.70 -13.39
N VAL A 262 2.16 -8.77 -13.14
CA VAL A 262 3.20 -9.12 -14.11
C VAL A 262 3.99 -10.33 -13.66
N ASP A 263 4.78 -10.87 -14.60
CA ASP A 263 5.70 -12.00 -14.37
C ASP A 263 7.09 -11.52 -14.02
#